data_d7fe07696151fb3b530664541f6f86b3
#
_entry.id   d7fe07696151fb3b530664541f6f86b3
#
_cell.length_a   1.000
_cell.length_b   1.000
_cell.length_c   1.000
_cell.angle_alpha   90.00
_cell.angle_beta   90.00
_cell.angle_gamma   90.00
#
_symmetry.space_group_name_H-M   'P 1'
#
loop_
_entity.id
_entity.type
_entity.pdbx_description
1 polymer ?
#
loop_
_entity_poly.entity_id
_entity_poly.type
_entity_poly.pdbx_seq_one_letter_code
_entity_poly.pdbx_strand_id
1 'polypeptide(L)'
;NGRKSFSIHLDSIKENEYCFPLPGGKVISAYGARRGHSGTDIKTKANDTIRCAFDGIVRMAKTYAAYGNVVVVRHDNGLESIYSHNSRNLVKSGDIVKAGDAVGLTGRTGRATTEHLHLEFRIDGQHFNPNLIFDMKDRTLHKTEIVCTKAGNRVIVKQNLTPKK
;
A
#
# COMPACT_ATOMS: atom_id res chain seq x y z
N ASN A 1 30.60 -2.92 7.97
CA ASN A 1 30.03 -3.22 6.66
C ASN A 1 28.65 -3.83 6.70
N GLY A 2 27.80 -3.35 7.58
CA GLY A 2 26.58 -4.06 7.85
C GLY A 2 25.46 -3.72 6.90
N ARG A 3 25.34 -4.42 5.78
CA ARG A 3 24.04 -4.55 5.12
C ARG A 3 23.16 -5.35 6.05
N LYS A 4 22.13 -4.71 6.59
CA LYS A 4 21.12 -5.41 7.39
C LYS A 4 19.99 -5.85 6.47
N SER A 5 19.71 -7.15 6.48
CA SER A 5 18.57 -7.71 5.77
C SER A 5 17.53 -8.21 6.75
N PHE A 6 16.27 -8.05 6.40
CA PHE A 6 15.16 -8.65 7.11
C PHE A 6 14.10 -9.12 6.11
N SER A 7 13.30 -10.06 6.53
CA SER A 7 12.27 -10.64 5.66
C SER A 7 10.87 -10.28 6.15
N ILE A 8 9.97 -10.11 5.18
CA ILE A 8 8.54 -10.02 5.44
C ILE A 8 7.90 -11.26 4.82
N HIS A 9 7.26 -12.07 5.63
CA HIS A 9 6.66 -13.33 5.21
C HIS A 9 5.20 -13.15 4.81
N LEU A 10 4.98 -12.74 3.56
CA LEU A 10 3.63 -12.67 3.01
C LEU A 10 3.01 -14.06 2.91
N ASP A 11 3.84 -15.08 2.76
CA ASP A 11 3.44 -16.48 2.67
C ASP A 11 2.79 -17.01 3.96
N SER A 12 3.01 -16.37 5.10
CA SER A 12 2.39 -16.74 6.37
C SER A 12 1.12 -15.96 6.70
N ILE A 13 0.75 -14.97 5.88
CA ILE A 13 -0.47 -14.17 6.09
C ILE A 13 -1.70 -14.98 5.68
N LYS A 14 -2.68 -15.07 6.56
CA LYS A 14 -3.91 -15.85 6.33
C LYS A 14 -4.90 -15.05 5.49
N GLU A 15 -5.87 -15.75 4.89
CA GLU A 15 -6.90 -15.14 4.02
C GLU A 15 -7.70 -14.03 4.69
N ASN A 16 -7.94 -14.12 6.00
CA ASN A 16 -8.67 -13.10 6.74
C ASN A 16 -7.76 -11.98 7.30
N GLU A 17 -6.46 -12.02 6.98
CA GLU A 17 -5.47 -11.05 7.47
C GLU A 17 -5.01 -10.09 6.37
N TYR A 18 -5.58 -10.19 5.18
CA TYR A 18 -5.31 -9.24 4.10
C TYR A 18 -6.57 -8.92 3.31
N CYS A 19 -6.52 -7.78 2.62
CA CYS A 19 -7.58 -7.36 1.70
C CYS A 19 -6.98 -6.51 0.60
N PHE A 20 -7.32 -6.80 -0.66
CA PHE A 20 -6.94 -5.91 -1.75
C PHE A 20 -7.69 -4.58 -1.56
N PRO A 21 -7.00 -3.43 -1.54
CA PRO A 21 -7.62 -2.17 -1.08
C PRO A 21 -8.81 -1.66 -1.87
N LEU A 22 -8.91 -2.01 -3.16
CA LEU A 22 -10.01 -1.57 -4.00
C LEU A 22 -10.46 -2.73 -4.90
N PRO A 23 -11.24 -3.68 -4.36
CA PRO A 23 -11.56 -4.93 -5.07
C PRO A 23 -12.21 -4.77 -6.44
N GLY A 24 -13.01 -3.72 -6.64
CA GLY A 24 -13.65 -3.44 -7.92
C GLY A 24 -12.84 -2.56 -8.87
N GLY A 25 -11.65 -2.14 -8.46
CA GLY A 25 -10.86 -1.16 -9.20
C GLY A 25 -10.04 -1.77 -10.33
N LYS A 26 -9.68 -0.92 -11.30
CA LYS A 26 -8.82 -1.28 -12.43
C LYS A 26 -7.53 -0.45 -12.38
N VAL A 27 -6.38 -1.10 -12.52
CA VAL A 27 -5.11 -0.40 -12.60
C VAL A 27 -5.05 0.44 -13.87
N ILE A 28 -4.78 1.73 -13.72
CA ILE A 28 -4.63 2.67 -14.84
C ILE A 28 -3.22 3.22 -14.98
N SER A 29 -2.40 3.13 -13.92
CA SER A 29 -1.01 3.56 -13.96
C SER A 29 -0.21 2.76 -12.95
N ALA A 30 0.76 2.00 -13.44
CA ALA A 30 1.61 1.15 -12.61
C ALA A 30 2.71 1.97 -11.91
N TYR A 31 3.29 1.39 -10.88
CA TYR A 31 4.46 1.94 -10.20
C TYR A 31 5.59 2.18 -11.22
N GLY A 32 6.16 3.37 -11.20
CA GLY A 32 7.25 3.72 -12.11
C GLY A 32 6.85 3.92 -13.57
N ALA A 33 5.56 3.86 -13.92
CA ALA A 33 5.08 4.05 -15.29
C ALA A 33 5.43 5.43 -15.87
N ARG A 34 5.62 6.41 -14.97
CA ARG A 34 6.14 7.73 -15.30
C ARG A 34 7.15 8.15 -14.24
N ARG A 35 8.00 9.11 -14.57
CA ARG A 35 9.03 9.59 -13.64
C ARG A 35 8.41 10.04 -12.32
N GLY A 36 8.93 9.49 -11.21
CA GLY A 36 8.46 9.84 -9.86
C GLY A 36 7.13 9.22 -9.46
N HIS A 37 6.58 8.29 -10.24
CA HIS A 37 5.34 7.61 -9.87
C HIS A 37 5.61 6.58 -8.77
N SER A 38 5.27 6.96 -7.54
CA SER A 38 5.65 6.28 -6.29
C SER A 38 4.69 5.19 -5.85
N GLY A 39 3.61 4.96 -6.59
CA GLY A 39 2.59 3.98 -6.25
C GLY A 39 1.89 3.42 -7.47
N THR A 40 0.78 2.76 -7.23
CA THR A 40 -0.10 2.23 -8.28
C THR A 40 -1.43 2.96 -8.22
N ASP A 41 -1.88 3.45 -9.38
CA ASP A 41 -3.18 4.12 -9.48
C ASP A 41 -4.23 3.12 -9.92
N ILE A 42 -5.31 3.05 -9.15
CA ILE A 42 -6.41 2.11 -9.35
C ILE A 42 -7.69 2.91 -9.50
N LYS A 43 -8.29 2.83 -10.68
CA LYS A 43 -9.50 3.59 -11.00
C LYS A 43 -10.76 2.82 -10.64
N THR A 44 -11.71 3.59 -10.14
CA THR A 44 -13.07 3.16 -9.89
C THR A 44 -13.99 4.38 -10.04
N LYS A 45 -15.22 4.28 -9.53
CA LYS A 45 -16.13 5.43 -9.43
C LYS A 45 -15.79 6.28 -8.20
N ALA A 46 -16.32 7.50 -8.15
CA ALA A 46 -16.19 8.38 -6.98
C ALA A 46 -16.85 7.74 -5.75
N ASN A 47 -16.27 8.01 -4.59
CA ASN A 47 -16.81 7.59 -3.28
C ASN A 47 -16.96 6.06 -3.12
N ASP A 48 -16.13 5.30 -3.83
CA ASP A 48 -16.03 3.87 -3.61
C ASP A 48 -15.19 3.60 -2.34
N THR A 49 -15.50 2.53 -1.63
CA THR A 49 -14.85 2.21 -0.37
C THR A 49 -13.43 1.71 -0.58
N ILE A 50 -12.47 2.38 0.06
CA ILE A 50 -11.08 1.95 0.15
C ILE A 50 -10.92 1.12 1.41
N ARG A 51 -10.36 -0.08 1.29
CA ARG A 51 -10.20 -1.02 2.39
C ARG A 51 -8.74 -1.17 2.80
N CYS A 52 -8.52 -1.30 4.10
CA CYS A 52 -7.17 -1.48 4.64
C CYS A 52 -6.57 -2.82 4.17
N ALA A 53 -5.32 -2.79 3.72
CA ALA A 53 -4.65 -3.97 3.19
C ALA A 53 -4.34 -5.03 4.25
N PHE A 54 -3.92 -4.60 5.44
CA PHE A 54 -3.51 -5.47 6.55
C PHE A 54 -3.92 -4.84 7.88
N ASP A 55 -3.93 -5.64 8.94
CA ASP A 55 -4.12 -5.12 10.29
C ASP A 55 -3.04 -4.09 10.63
N GLY A 56 -3.41 -3.06 11.36
CA GLY A 56 -2.43 -2.03 11.74
C GLY A 56 -3.02 -0.90 12.58
N ILE A 57 -2.24 0.17 12.64
CA ILE A 57 -2.60 1.39 13.36
C ILE A 57 -2.47 2.56 12.38
N VAL A 58 -3.48 3.42 12.34
CA VAL A 58 -3.45 4.62 11.50
C VAL A 58 -2.40 5.57 12.05
N ARG A 59 -1.36 5.83 11.27
CA ARG A 59 -0.30 6.75 11.65
C ARG A 59 -0.64 8.20 11.27
N MET A 60 -1.34 8.37 10.16
CA MET A 60 -1.72 9.69 9.66
C MET A 60 -3.04 9.61 8.89
N ALA A 61 -3.90 10.59 9.11
CA ALA A 61 -5.13 10.76 8.35
C ALA A 61 -5.43 12.27 8.29
N LYS A 62 -5.08 12.90 7.16
CA LYS A 62 -5.22 14.35 6.99
C LYS A 62 -5.14 14.74 5.52
N THR A 63 -5.27 16.01 5.23
CA THR A 63 -4.95 16.58 3.92
C THR A 63 -3.46 16.93 3.89
N TYR A 64 -2.73 16.42 2.91
CA TYR A 64 -1.29 16.60 2.85
C TYR A 64 -0.79 16.76 1.41
N ALA A 65 -0.37 17.96 1.08
CA ALA A 65 0.32 18.30 -0.18
C ALA A 65 -0.41 17.73 -1.43
N ALA A 66 0.35 17.17 -2.37
CA ALA A 66 -0.18 16.62 -3.61
C ALA A 66 -1.01 15.34 -3.42
N TYR A 67 -0.90 14.68 -2.26
CA TYR A 67 -1.70 13.49 -1.95
C TYR A 67 -3.18 13.79 -1.72
N GLY A 68 -3.52 15.04 -1.39
CA GLY A 68 -4.87 15.39 -0.99
C GLY A 68 -5.22 14.74 0.36
N ASN A 69 -6.45 14.27 0.50
CA ASN A 69 -6.82 13.51 1.68
C ASN A 69 -6.13 12.16 1.65
N VAL A 70 -5.35 11.87 2.67
CA VAL A 70 -4.49 10.67 2.73
C VAL A 70 -4.61 9.96 4.06
N VAL A 71 -4.58 8.64 4.00
CA VAL A 71 -4.49 7.76 5.17
C VAL A 71 -3.22 6.94 5.05
N VAL A 72 -2.43 6.89 6.12
CA VAL A 72 -1.25 6.04 6.24
C VAL A 72 -1.47 5.08 7.39
N VAL A 73 -1.33 3.78 7.12
CA VAL A 73 -1.46 2.72 8.11
C VAL A 73 -0.11 2.04 8.31
N ARG A 74 0.30 1.92 9.55
CA ARG A 74 1.51 1.17 9.93
C ARG A 74 1.13 -0.23 10.34
N HIS A 75 1.77 -1.21 9.71
CA HIS A 75 1.60 -2.63 9.99
C HIS A 75 2.75 -3.13 10.87
N ASP A 76 2.53 -4.19 11.62
CA ASP A 76 3.50 -4.72 12.58
C ASP A 76 4.70 -5.42 11.93
N ASN A 77 4.63 -5.73 10.64
CA ASN A 77 5.73 -6.32 9.87
C ASN A 77 6.70 -5.28 9.26
N GLY A 78 6.55 -4.00 9.60
CA GLY A 78 7.40 -2.93 9.09
C GLY A 78 6.89 -2.24 7.84
N LEU A 79 5.84 -2.76 7.21
CA LEU A 79 5.20 -2.11 6.07
C LEU A 79 4.34 -0.93 6.53
N GLU A 80 4.29 0.10 5.68
CA GLU A 80 3.23 1.12 5.72
C GLU A 80 2.47 1.08 4.40
N SER A 81 1.16 1.20 4.47
CA SER A 81 0.31 1.36 3.30
C SER A 81 -0.29 2.77 3.28
N ILE A 82 -0.33 3.36 2.11
CA ILE A 82 -0.75 4.75 1.90
C ILE A 82 -1.90 4.77 0.89
N TYR A 83 -2.98 5.45 1.25
CA TYR A 83 -4.21 5.56 0.47
C TYR A 83 -4.50 7.04 0.27
N SER A 84 -4.37 7.53 -0.96
CA SER A 84 -4.45 8.97 -1.24
C SER A 84 -5.44 9.35 -2.32
N HIS A 85 -5.65 10.67 -2.47
CA HIS A 85 -6.66 11.32 -3.31
C HIS A 85 -8.09 11.04 -2.83
N ASN A 86 -8.25 10.70 -1.55
CA ASN A 86 -9.56 10.34 -1.00
C ASN A 86 -10.51 11.54 -1.03
N SER A 87 -11.77 11.31 -1.37
CA SER A 87 -12.80 12.31 -1.19
C SER A 87 -13.04 12.53 0.30
N ARG A 88 -12.88 11.46 1.10
CA ARG A 88 -13.07 11.50 2.55
C ARG A 88 -12.22 10.42 3.21
N ASN A 89 -11.54 10.79 4.30
CA ASN A 89 -10.92 9.82 5.20
C ASN A 89 -11.97 9.35 6.22
N LEU A 90 -12.03 8.04 6.45
CA LEU A 90 -13.04 7.45 7.37
C LEU A 90 -12.42 7.07 8.73
N VAL A 91 -11.12 7.25 8.88
CA VAL A 91 -10.37 6.92 10.10
C VAL A 91 -9.52 8.13 10.50
N LYS A 92 -9.00 8.10 11.71
CA LYS A 92 -8.13 9.14 12.24
C LYS A 92 -6.87 8.53 12.86
N SER A 93 -5.84 9.35 13.01
CA SER A 93 -4.57 8.95 13.61
C SER A 93 -4.81 8.31 14.98
N GLY A 94 -4.17 7.16 15.20
CA GLY A 94 -4.32 6.37 16.41
C GLY A 94 -5.35 5.25 16.34
N ASP A 95 -6.22 5.24 15.35
CA ASP A 95 -7.22 4.18 15.20
C ASP A 95 -6.54 2.84 14.92
N ILE A 96 -7.04 1.79 15.57
CA ILE A 96 -6.68 0.41 15.28
C ILE A 96 -7.59 -0.08 14.16
N VAL A 97 -7.00 -0.62 13.10
CA VAL A 97 -7.75 -1.09 11.93
C VAL A 97 -7.39 -2.54 11.63
N LYS A 98 -8.34 -3.25 11.05
CA LYS A 98 -8.18 -4.62 10.57
C LYS A 98 -8.14 -4.64 9.05
N ALA A 99 -7.51 -5.66 8.49
CA ALA A 99 -7.61 -5.93 7.06
C ALA A 99 -9.07 -5.94 6.62
N GLY A 100 -9.39 -5.20 5.57
CA GLY A 100 -10.75 -5.06 5.06
C GLY A 100 -11.57 -3.92 5.65
N ASP A 101 -11.11 -3.28 6.71
CA ASP A 101 -11.81 -2.11 7.27
C ASP A 101 -11.82 -0.96 6.28
N ALA A 102 -12.93 -0.23 6.22
CA ALA A 102 -13.04 0.97 5.40
C ALA A 102 -12.17 2.08 5.98
N VAL A 103 -11.22 2.59 5.22
CA VAL A 103 -10.31 3.66 5.66
C VAL A 103 -10.55 4.97 4.94
N GLY A 104 -11.21 4.94 3.78
CA GLY A 104 -11.50 6.14 3.00
C GLY A 104 -12.46 5.87 1.87
N LEU A 105 -12.82 6.92 1.18
CA LEU A 105 -13.63 6.86 -0.04
C LEU A 105 -12.81 7.44 -1.19
N THR A 106 -12.90 6.83 -2.36
CA THR A 106 -12.17 7.29 -3.54
C THR A 106 -12.64 8.68 -3.98
N GLY A 107 -11.71 9.45 -4.50
CA GLY A 107 -11.97 10.79 -4.98
C GLY A 107 -10.85 11.27 -5.88
N ARG A 108 -10.71 12.59 -5.98
CA ARG A 108 -9.65 13.21 -6.77
C ARG A 108 -9.06 14.44 -6.10
N THR A 109 -8.97 14.41 -4.77
CA THR A 109 -8.32 15.48 -4.02
C THR A 109 -6.81 15.50 -4.27
N GLY A 110 -6.17 16.60 -3.98
CA GLY A 110 -4.75 16.78 -4.30
C GLY A 110 -4.55 16.98 -5.80
N ARG A 111 -3.49 16.36 -6.35
CA ARG A 111 -3.15 16.49 -7.79
C ARG A 111 -3.90 15.54 -8.71
N ALA A 112 -4.85 14.78 -8.21
CA ALA A 112 -5.55 13.82 -9.05
C ALA A 112 -6.46 14.54 -10.07
N THR A 113 -6.50 14.03 -11.29
CA THR A 113 -7.37 14.54 -12.36
C THR A 113 -8.58 13.64 -12.60
N THR A 114 -8.56 12.42 -12.07
CA THR A 114 -9.66 11.46 -12.14
C THR A 114 -9.85 10.80 -10.80
N GLU A 115 -11.04 10.23 -10.55
CA GLU A 115 -11.30 9.43 -9.34
C GLU A 115 -10.49 8.16 -9.41
N HIS A 116 -9.55 8.01 -8.47
CA HIS A 116 -8.73 6.81 -8.34
C HIS A 116 -8.15 6.70 -6.95
N LEU A 117 -7.74 5.51 -6.59
CA LEU A 117 -6.90 5.28 -5.42
C LEU A 117 -5.44 5.32 -5.89
N HIS A 118 -4.62 6.17 -5.28
CA HIS A 118 -3.17 6.07 -5.37
C HIS A 118 -2.69 5.28 -4.17
N LEU A 119 -2.24 4.05 -4.42
CA LEU A 119 -1.79 3.11 -3.40
C LEU A 119 -0.27 3.05 -3.38
N GLU A 120 0.32 3.30 -2.19
CA GLU A 120 1.75 3.09 -1.97
C GLU A 120 1.97 2.08 -0.87
N PHE A 121 3.09 1.38 -0.99
CA PHE A 121 3.70 0.64 0.14
C PHE A 121 5.08 1.23 0.41
N ARG A 122 5.42 1.33 1.69
CA ARG A 122 6.72 1.85 2.13
C ARG A 122 7.32 0.98 3.22
N ILE A 123 8.64 0.97 3.25
CA ILE A 123 9.47 0.40 4.32
C ILE A 123 10.49 1.47 4.70
N ASP A 124 10.55 1.81 5.99
CA ASP A 124 11.42 2.90 6.48
C ASP A 124 11.26 4.21 5.69
N GLY A 125 10.01 4.54 5.35
CA GLY A 125 9.70 5.75 4.58
C GLY A 125 9.98 5.66 3.09
N GLN A 126 10.53 4.57 2.59
CA GLN A 126 10.87 4.40 1.18
C GLN A 126 9.79 3.59 0.45
N HIS A 127 9.23 4.18 -0.61
CA HIS A 127 8.25 3.50 -1.46
C HIS A 127 8.92 2.43 -2.32
N PHE A 128 8.16 1.42 -2.66
CA PHE A 128 8.56 0.36 -3.59
C PHE A 128 7.34 -0.13 -4.37
N ASN A 129 7.57 -0.97 -5.36
CA ASN A 129 6.50 -1.42 -6.26
C ASN A 129 5.44 -2.26 -5.52
N PRO A 130 4.19 -1.77 -5.43
CA PRO A 130 3.10 -2.53 -4.81
C PRO A 130 2.84 -3.91 -5.40
N ASN A 131 3.29 -4.16 -6.64
CA ASN A 131 3.22 -5.48 -7.27
C ASN A 131 4.02 -6.56 -6.54
N LEU A 132 4.95 -6.17 -5.66
CA LEU A 132 5.66 -7.13 -4.82
C LEU A 132 4.75 -7.67 -3.69
N ILE A 133 3.71 -6.94 -3.36
CA ILE A 133 2.76 -7.30 -2.29
C ILE A 133 1.52 -7.97 -2.88
N PHE A 134 0.87 -7.31 -3.84
CA PHE A 134 -0.34 -7.82 -4.48
C PHE A 134 -0.11 -8.04 -5.97
N ASP A 135 -0.67 -9.14 -6.49
CA ASP A 135 -0.92 -9.28 -7.92
C ASP A 135 -2.05 -8.32 -8.29
N MET A 136 -1.72 -7.31 -9.10
CA MET A 136 -2.66 -6.24 -9.43
C MET A 136 -3.73 -6.67 -10.43
N LYS A 137 -3.47 -7.75 -11.18
CA LYS A 137 -4.43 -8.31 -12.13
C LYS A 137 -5.45 -9.19 -11.43
N ASP A 138 -4.95 -10.13 -10.61
CA ASP A 138 -5.80 -11.10 -9.91
C ASP A 138 -6.31 -10.57 -8.58
N ARG A 139 -5.76 -9.45 -8.10
CA ARG A 139 -6.10 -8.81 -6.82
C ARG A 139 -5.89 -9.73 -5.62
N THR A 140 -4.84 -10.53 -5.69
CA THR A 140 -4.47 -11.51 -4.67
C THR A 140 -3.13 -11.15 -4.05
N LEU A 141 -2.95 -11.53 -2.79
CA LEU A 141 -1.67 -11.39 -2.10
C LEU A 141 -0.65 -12.35 -2.70
N HIS A 142 0.56 -11.85 -2.98
CA HIS A 142 1.67 -12.74 -3.31
C HIS A 142 2.07 -13.55 -2.08
N LYS A 143 1.95 -14.86 -2.15
CA LYS A 143 2.32 -15.77 -1.05
C LYS A 143 3.82 -16.07 -1.10
N THR A 144 4.62 -15.04 -0.92
CA THR A 144 6.08 -15.08 -1.03
C THR A 144 6.75 -14.44 0.19
N GLU A 145 8.04 -14.62 0.28
CA GLU A 145 8.89 -13.87 1.20
C GLU A 145 9.42 -12.64 0.48
N ILE A 146 9.33 -11.49 1.12
CA ILE A 146 9.94 -10.25 0.64
C ILE A 146 11.21 -10.03 1.45
N VAL A 147 12.35 -9.87 0.78
CA VAL A 147 13.63 -9.59 1.41
C VAL A 147 13.95 -8.11 1.27
N CYS A 148 14.16 -7.45 2.39
CA CYS A 148 14.49 -6.04 2.48
C CYS A 148 15.92 -5.90 2.95
N THR A 149 16.75 -5.25 2.14
CA THR A 149 18.17 -5.04 2.46
C THR A 149 18.45 -3.56 2.59
N LYS A 150 18.92 -3.14 3.75
CA LYS A 150 19.35 -1.77 3.98
C LYS A 150 20.76 -1.56 3.45
N ALA A 151 20.94 -0.54 2.62
CA ALA A 151 22.23 -0.11 2.08
C ALA A 151 22.33 1.42 2.23
N GLY A 152 22.96 1.90 3.30
CA GLY A 152 22.98 3.30 3.64
C GLY A 152 21.55 3.81 3.94
N ASN A 153 21.12 4.85 3.22
CA ASN A 153 19.76 5.42 3.37
C ASN A 153 18.71 4.76 2.48
N ARG A 154 19.09 3.68 1.77
CA ARG A 154 18.20 3.01 0.83
C ARG A 154 17.80 1.65 1.36
N VAL A 155 16.61 1.22 1.00
CA VAL A 155 16.12 -0.14 1.24
C VAL A 155 15.86 -0.77 -0.13
N ILE A 156 16.51 -1.89 -0.40
CA ILE A 156 16.28 -2.67 -1.60
C ILE A 156 15.27 -3.76 -1.25
N VAL A 157 14.16 -3.80 -1.97
CA VAL A 157 13.05 -4.72 -1.71
C VAL A 157 12.97 -5.70 -2.87
N LYS A 158 13.08 -6.98 -2.57
CA LYS A 158 13.02 -8.04 -3.58
C LYS A 158 12.14 -9.19 -3.13
N GLN A 159 11.45 -9.78 -4.08
CA GLN A 159 10.74 -11.04 -3.89
C GLN A 159 11.75 -12.19 -3.86
N ASN A 160 11.61 -13.06 -2.87
CA ASN A 160 12.38 -14.29 -2.86
C ASN A 160 11.63 -15.34 -3.67
N LEU A 161 12.13 -15.64 -4.86
CA LEU A 161 11.55 -16.60 -5.79
C LEU A 161 12.12 -18.02 -5.64
N THR A 162 12.99 -18.24 -4.64
CA THR A 162 13.55 -19.57 -4.41
C THR A 162 12.43 -20.51 -3.94
N PRO A 163 12.21 -21.63 -4.68
CA PRO A 163 11.16 -22.57 -4.26
C PRO A 163 11.46 -23.14 -2.87
N LYS A 164 10.43 -23.17 -2.02
CA LYS A 164 10.52 -23.86 -0.74
C LYS A 164 10.46 -25.36 -0.99
N LYS A 165 11.44 -26.06 -0.45
CA LYS A 165 11.41 -27.53 -0.45
C LYS A 165 10.46 -28.06 0.61
#